data_cd51c5a71202c3d4eddb1f1a52bd8cf4
#
_entry.id   cd51c5a71202c3d4eddb1f1a52bd8cf4
#
_cell.length_a   1.000
_cell.length_b   1.000
_cell.length_c   1.000
_cell.angle_alpha   90.00
_cell.angle_beta   90.00
_cell.angle_gamma   90.00
#
_symmetry.space_group_name_H-M   'P 1'
#
loop_
_entity.id
_entity.type
_entity.pdbx_description
1 polymer ?
#
loop_
_entity_poly.entity_id
_entity_poly.type
_entity_poly.pdbx_seq_one_letter_code
_entity_poly.pdbx_strand_id
1 'polypeptide(L)'
;AVREEASIVSPSQQPMVIAALGGSPSTLQGGLEAQVIRFANLAELEAATPAQVRGRIVFIDERMQRMQDGSGYGAAVVKRSRCAPLAQERGAVACLIRSVGTDPHRFAHQGGSSRQAAGVSLPAAALSPADADLLARSIARGATRVRLNRCLRRMEARA
;
A
#
# COMPACT_ATOMS: atom_id res chain seq x y z
N ALA A 1 -2.10 -14.57 15.67
CA ALA A 1 -1.21 -13.42 15.47
C ALA A 1 -1.23 -13.05 13.99
N VAL A 2 -1.35 -11.76 13.68
CA VAL A 2 -1.22 -11.23 12.32
C VAL A 2 0.26 -10.91 12.12
N ARG A 3 0.84 -11.39 11.03
CA ARG A 3 2.19 -11.02 10.62
C ARG A 3 2.08 -10.17 9.37
N GLU A 4 2.63 -8.97 9.43
CA GLU A 4 2.65 -8.01 8.34
C GLU A 4 4.09 -7.58 8.11
N GLU A 5 4.61 -7.87 6.93
CA GLU A 5 6.00 -7.57 6.57
C GLU A 5 6.06 -7.03 5.15
N ALA A 6 6.92 -6.05 4.96
CA ALA A 6 7.29 -5.55 3.64
C ALA A 6 8.79 -5.27 3.60
N SER A 7 9.38 -5.52 2.45
CA SER A 7 10.78 -5.17 2.19
C SER A 7 10.97 -4.78 0.74
N ILE A 8 11.79 -3.77 0.49
CA ILE A 8 12.44 -3.62 -0.80
C ILE A 8 13.41 -4.78 -0.92
N VAL A 9 13.36 -5.53 -2.01
CA VAL A 9 14.25 -6.67 -2.25
C VAL A 9 15.25 -6.40 -3.38
N SER A 10 14.96 -5.42 -4.21
CA SER A 10 15.84 -4.95 -5.29
C SER A 10 15.63 -3.44 -5.48
N PRO A 11 16.68 -2.65 -5.64
CA PRO A 11 18.11 -3.01 -5.85
C PRO A 11 18.84 -3.45 -4.58
N SER A 12 18.31 -3.19 -3.40
CA SER A 12 18.92 -3.59 -2.12
C SER A 12 17.87 -4.00 -1.11
N GLN A 13 18.22 -4.90 -0.20
CA GLN A 13 17.31 -5.41 0.84
C GLN A 13 17.10 -4.36 1.91
N GLN A 14 15.86 -3.85 2.06
CA GLN A 14 15.52 -2.87 3.08
C GLN A 14 14.12 -3.14 3.65
N PRO A 15 14.00 -3.43 4.96
CA PRO A 15 12.70 -3.62 5.58
C PRO A 15 11.93 -2.30 5.68
N MET A 16 10.62 -2.39 5.52
CA MET A 16 9.69 -1.26 5.63
C MET A 16 8.59 -1.57 6.64
N VAL A 17 8.15 -0.56 7.37
CA VAL A 17 7.02 -0.66 8.29
C VAL A 17 5.71 -0.44 7.54
N ILE A 18 4.84 -1.44 7.61
CA ILE A 18 3.51 -1.41 7.02
C ILE A 18 2.43 -1.70 8.05
N ALA A 19 1.21 -1.28 7.76
CA ALA A 19 -0.01 -1.74 8.40
C ALA A 19 -1.04 -2.09 7.33
N ALA A 20 -1.59 -3.30 7.36
CA ALA A 20 -2.62 -3.66 6.41
C ALA A 20 -3.86 -2.78 6.58
N LEU A 21 -4.45 -2.39 5.47
CA LEU A 21 -5.72 -1.68 5.48
C LEU A 21 -6.86 -2.62 5.89
N GLY A 22 -7.84 -2.09 6.62
CA GLY A 22 -8.99 -2.87 7.07
C GLY A 22 -9.70 -3.57 5.90
N GLY A 23 -9.99 -4.87 6.06
CA GLY A 23 -10.59 -5.68 5.00
C GLY A 23 -9.62 -6.19 3.93
N SER A 24 -8.33 -5.83 3.98
CA SER A 24 -7.33 -6.37 3.05
C SER A 24 -7.19 -7.89 3.21
N PRO A 25 -7.21 -8.66 2.13
CA PRO A 25 -6.97 -10.10 2.20
C PRO A 25 -5.52 -10.42 2.57
N SER A 26 -5.28 -11.66 2.99
CA SER A 26 -3.93 -12.18 3.15
C SER A 26 -3.25 -12.35 1.79
N THR A 27 -1.92 -12.24 1.78
CA THR A 27 -1.13 -12.70 0.64
C THR A 27 -1.13 -14.24 0.61
N LEU A 28 -0.80 -14.82 -0.54
CA LEU A 28 -0.56 -16.26 -0.65
C LEU A 28 0.59 -16.69 0.28
N GLN A 29 0.66 -17.98 0.59
CA GLN A 29 1.78 -18.52 1.36
C GLN A 29 3.11 -18.16 0.70
N GLY A 30 4.04 -17.66 1.51
CA GLY A 30 5.33 -17.16 1.01
C GLY A 30 5.33 -15.68 0.58
N GLY A 31 4.18 -15.03 0.61
CA GLY A 31 4.06 -13.62 0.22
C GLY A 31 3.97 -13.41 -1.30
N LEU A 32 4.01 -12.16 -1.71
CA LEU A 32 4.09 -11.76 -3.11
C LEU A 32 5.27 -10.80 -3.33
N GLU A 33 5.84 -10.85 -4.51
CA GLU A 33 6.95 -9.99 -4.92
C GLU A 33 6.68 -9.46 -6.32
N ALA A 34 6.80 -8.15 -6.51
CA ALA A 34 6.65 -7.51 -7.80
C ALA A 34 7.36 -6.17 -7.87
N GLN A 35 7.57 -5.69 -9.09
CA GLN A 35 8.02 -4.33 -9.33
C GLN A 35 6.95 -3.34 -8.89
N VAL A 36 7.38 -2.22 -8.30
CA VAL A 36 6.49 -1.15 -7.85
C VAL A 36 6.38 -0.07 -8.91
N ILE A 37 5.15 0.40 -9.14
CA ILE A 37 4.88 1.61 -9.89
C ILE A 37 4.29 2.67 -8.96
N ARG A 38 4.90 3.86 -8.95
CA ARG A 38 4.50 4.99 -8.11
C ARG A 38 3.58 5.93 -8.86
N PHE A 39 2.53 6.37 -8.17
CA PHE A 39 1.66 7.47 -8.59
C PHE A 39 1.62 8.54 -7.50
N ALA A 40 1.64 9.80 -7.88
CA ALA A 40 1.58 10.92 -6.94
C ALA A 40 0.22 11.03 -6.25
N ASN A 41 -0.85 10.55 -6.89
CA ASN A 41 -2.22 10.59 -6.39
C ASN A 41 -3.11 9.57 -7.12
N LEU A 42 -4.36 9.46 -6.69
CA LEU A 42 -5.35 8.56 -7.33
C LEU A 42 -5.67 8.96 -8.77
N ALA A 43 -5.68 10.24 -9.10
CA ALA A 43 -5.99 10.71 -10.45
C ALA A 43 -4.95 10.20 -11.48
N GLU A 44 -3.68 10.15 -11.10
CA GLU A 44 -2.64 9.55 -11.95
C GLU A 44 -2.87 8.05 -12.17
N LEU A 45 -3.30 7.32 -11.12
CA LEU A 45 -3.65 5.91 -11.26
C LEU A 45 -4.86 5.71 -12.16
N GLU A 46 -5.88 6.55 -12.03
CA GLU A 46 -7.08 6.52 -12.88
C GLU A 46 -6.73 6.74 -14.36
N ALA A 47 -5.78 7.60 -14.64
CA ALA A 47 -5.29 7.88 -15.99
C ALA A 47 -4.33 6.82 -16.54
N ALA A 48 -3.81 5.92 -15.69
CA ALA A 48 -2.85 4.90 -16.10
C ALA A 48 -3.52 3.80 -16.94
N THR A 49 -2.78 3.30 -17.92
CA THR A 49 -3.22 2.17 -18.74
C THR A 49 -3.00 0.84 -18.00
N PRO A 50 -3.80 -0.21 -18.28
CA PRO A 50 -3.55 -1.54 -17.72
C PRO A 50 -2.13 -2.07 -18.02
N ALA A 51 -1.56 -1.73 -19.18
CA ALA A 51 -0.20 -2.15 -19.55
C ALA A 51 0.88 -1.60 -18.58
N GLN A 52 0.67 -0.41 -18.03
CA GLN A 52 1.58 0.21 -17.06
C GLN A 52 1.50 -0.44 -15.66
N VAL A 53 0.36 -1.00 -15.31
CA VAL A 53 0.03 -1.43 -13.94
C VAL A 53 0.03 -2.95 -13.78
N ARG A 54 -0.30 -3.70 -14.83
CA ARG A 54 -0.46 -5.15 -14.78
C ARG A 54 0.76 -5.86 -14.18
N GLY A 55 0.50 -6.73 -13.21
CA GLY A 55 1.52 -7.52 -12.54
C GLY A 55 2.41 -6.74 -11.58
N ARG A 56 2.14 -5.47 -11.34
CA ARG A 56 2.92 -4.59 -10.47
C ARG A 56 2.21 -4.31 -9.16
N ILE A 57 2.98 -3.84 -8.18
CA ILE A 57 2.46 -3.24 -6.96
C ILE A 57 2.26 -1.76 -7.23
N VAL A 58 1.04 -1.27 -7.04
CA VAL A 58 0.74 0.17 -7.11
C VAL A 58 1.14 0.84 -5.81
N PHE A 59 1.84 1.96 -5.88
CA PHE A 59 2.15 2.80 -4.73
C PHE A 59 1.60 4.21 -4.93
N ILE A 60 0.61 4.61 -4.11
CA ILE A 60 0.06 5.96 -4.06
C ILE A 60 0.82 6.78 -3.03
N ASP A 61 1.67 7.68 -3.51
CA ASP A 61 2.58 8.50 -2.70
C ASP A 61 2.02 9.91 -2.44
N GLU A 62 0.73 10.00 -2.17
CA GLU A 62 0.09 11.27 -1.88
C GLU A 62 0.34 11.70 -0.45
N ARG A 63 0.90 12.91 -0.28
CA ARG A 63 1.11 13.52 1.03
C ARG A 63 -0.16 14.22 1.51
N MET A 64 -0.49 14.01 2.76
CA MET A 64 -1.53 14.79 3.41
C MET A 64 -1.09 16.25 3.59
N GLN A 65 -1.92 17.20 3.16
CA GLN A 65 -1.69 18.60 3.42
C GLN A 65 -2.10 18.94 4.84
N ARG A 66 -1.23 19.68 5.56
CA ARG A 66 -1.56 20.19 6.89
C ARG A 66 -2.43 21.43 6.75
N MET A 67 -3.70 21.33 7.13
CA MET A 67 -4.67 22.40 7.10
C MET A 67 -5.23 22.63 8.49
N GLN A 68 -5.43 23.90 8.87
CA GLN A 68 -5.93 24.25 10.21
C GLN A 68 -7.35 23.75 10.46
N ASP A 69 -8.16 23.66 9.42
CA ASP A 69 -9.56 23.19 9.48
C ASP A 69 -9.71 21.67 9.35
N GLY A 70 -8.59 20.94 9.24
CA GLY A 70 -8.59 19.49 9.08
C GLY A 70 -8.99 18.98 7.67
N SER A 71 -9.30 19.85 6.72
CA SER A 71 -9.76 19.45 5.38
C SER A 71 -8.74 18.58 4.62
N GLY A 72 -7.44 18.73 4.90
CA GLY A 72 -6.40 17.91 4.33
C GLY A 72 -6.54 16.40 4.62
N TYR A 73 -7.14 16.04 5.75
CA TYR A 73 -7.43 14.64 6.08
C TYR A 73 -8.50 14.06 5.14
N GLY A 74 -9.60 14.77 4.92
CA GLY A 74 -10.69 14.33 4.07
C GLY A 74 -10.21 14.01 2.63
N ALA A 75 -9.34 14.85 2.09
CA ALA A 75 -8.74 14.62 0.77
C ALA A 75 -7.80 13.40 0.78
N ALA A 76 -6.93 13.31 1.78
CA ALA A 76 -5.91 12.26 1.84
C ALA A 76 -6.45 10.86 2.16
N VAL A 77 -7.56 10.77 2.91
CA VAL A 77 -8.11 9.48 3.38
C VAL A 77 -8.76 8.66 2.27
N VAL A 78 -9.21 9.29 1.18
CA VAL A 78 -9.90 8.63 0.05
C VAL A 78 -9.07 7.51 -0.55
N LYS A 79 -7.75 7.64 -0.60
CA LYS A 79 -6.86 6.60 -1.13
C LYS A 79 -6.94 5.27 -0.37
N ARG A 80 -7.36 5.27 0.90
CA ARG A 80 -7.55 4.02 1.67
C ARG A 80 -8.61 3.12 1.06
N SER A 81 -9.68 3.69 0.58
CA SER A 81 -10.82 2.94 0.03
C SER A 81 -10.73 2.75 -1.48
N ARG A 82 -10.11 3.66 -2.21
CA ARG A 82 -10.12 3.67 -3.67
C ARG A 82 -8.88 3.06 -4.33
N CYS A 83 -7.75 2.97 -3.62
CA CYS A 83 -6.53 2.44 -4.23
C CYS A 83 -6.70 0.99 -4.69
N ALA A 84 -7.14 0.10 -3.82
CA ALA A 84 -7.24 -1.33 -4.16
C ALA A 84 -8.23 -1.61 -5.31
N PRO A 85 -9.45 -1.08 -5.34
CA PRO A 85 -10.35 -1.25 -6.48
C PRO A 85 -9.76 -0.76 -7.80
N LEU A 86 -9.21 0.45 -7.84
CA LEU A 86 -8.63 1.04 -9.04
C LEU A 86 -7.40 0.27 -9.54
N ALA A 87 -6.56 -0.17 -8.61
CA ALA A 87 -5.38 -0.98 -8.92
C ALA A 87 -5.77 -2.35 -9.48
N GLN A 88 -6.78 -3.00 -8.87
CA GLN A 88 -7.27 -4.30 -9.31
C GLN A 88 -7.86 -4.25 -10.73
N GLU A 89 -8.64 -3.24 -11.05
CA GLU A 89 -9.19 -3.04 -12.40
C GLU A 89 -8.10 -2.99 -13.47
N ARG A 90 -6.90 -2.53 -13.11
CA ARG A 90 -5.74 -2.40 -14.01
C ARG A 90 -4.79 -3.58 -13.95
N GLY A 91 -5.12 -4.62 -13.19
CA GLY A 91 -4.33 -5.86 -13.12
C GLY A 91 -3.13 -5.80 -12.18
N ALA A 92 -3.09 -4.87 -11.23
CA ALA A 92 -2.10 -4.85 -10.17
C ALA A 92 -2.18 -6.09 -9.27
N VAL A 93 -1.11 -6.42 -8.57
CA VAL A 93 -1.04 -7.54 -7.64
C VAL A 93 -1.18 -7.12 -6.17
N ALA A 94 -0.94 -5.87 -5.86
CA ALA A 94 -1.13 -5.27 -4.54
C ALA A 94 -1.18 -3.74 -4.65
N CYS A 95 -1.63 -3.10 -3.57
CA CYS A 95 -1.66 -1.66 -3.43
C CYS A 95 -0.99 -1.23 -2.12
N LEU A 96 -0.06 -0.31 -2.23
CA LEU A 96 0.55 0.39 -1.11
C LEU A 96 0.14 1.86 -1.14
N ILE A 97 -0.14 2.44 0.01
CA ILE A 97 -0.36 3.88 0.14
C ILE A 97 0.60 4.48 1.16
N ARG A 98 1.00 5.72 0.96
CA ARG A 98 1.59 6.51 2.05
C ARG A 98 0.57 6.65 3.17
N SER A 99 0.93 6.41 4.41
CA SER A 99 0.05 6.63 5.56
C SER A 99 -0.56 8.02 5.54
N VAL A 100 -1.82 8.10 5.94
CA VAL A 100 -2.53 9.38 6.12
C VAL A 100 -2.06 10.00 7.42
N GLY A 101 -1.44 11.15 7.34
CA GLY A 101 -0.86 11.87 8.46
C GLY A 101 0.23 12.83 7.99
N THR A 102 0.60 13.77 8.85
CA THR A 102 1.61 14.80 8.56
C THR A 102 2.90 14.61 9.34
N ASP A 103 2.98 13.59 10.19
CA ASP A 103 4.14 13.30 11.00
C ASP A 103 5.18 12.51 10.22
N PRO A 104 6.49 12.80 10.40
CA PRO A 104 7.56 12.10 9.70
C PRO A 104 7.97 10.78 10.38
N HIS A 105 7.22 10.31 11.36
CA HIS A 105 7.56 9.12 12.13
C HIS A 105 7.50 7.84 11.31
N ARG A 106 8.29 6.85 11.72
CA ARG A 106 8.27 5.51 11.13
C ARG A 106 7.13 4.67 11.71
N PHE A 107 5.93 5.20 11.60
CA PHE A 107 4.68 4.59 12.04
C PHE A 107 3.73 4.46 10.85
N ALA A 108 3.22 3.26 10.62
CA ALA A 108 2.19 3.05 9.61
C ALA A 108 0.81 3.27 10.26
N HIS A 109 0.05 4.22 9.69
CA HIS A 109 -1.29 4.52 10.17
C HIS A 109 -2.31 3.58 9.52
N GLN A 110 -2.81 2.67 10.33
CA GLN A 110 -3.91 1.80 9.96
C GLN A 110 -5.20 2.63 9.80
N GLY A 111 -6.05 2.21 8.88
CA GLY A 111 -7.38 2.78 8.72
C GLY A 111 -8.31 1.78 8.07
N GLY A 112 -9.62 1.87 8.40
CA GLY A 112 -10.62 1.10 7.69
C GLY A 112 -10.66 1.55 6.23
N SER A 113 -10.56 0.62 5.31
CA SER A 113 -11.23 0.83 4.03
C SER A 113 -12.73 0.70 4.34
N SER A 114 -13.53 1.69 3.95
CA SER A 114 -14.95 1.49 3.88
C SER A 114 -15.15 0.18 3.10
N ARG A 115 -15.93 -0.74 3.65
CA ARG A 115 -16.18 -2.11 3.15
C ARG A 115 -15.67 -2.28 1.74
N GLN A 116 -14.64 -3.10 1.56
CA GLN A 116 -14.17 -3.40 0.20
C GLN A 116 -15.39 -3.67 -0.65
N ALA A 117 -15.53 -2.91 -1.73
CA ALA A 117 -16.58 -3.18 -2.70
C ALA A 117 -16.56 -4.67 -3.01
N ALA A 118 -17.73 -5.33 -3.03
CA ALA A 118 -17.83 -6.74 -3.32
C ALA A 118 -16.98 -7.08 -4.56
N GLY A 119 -16.08 -8.07 -4.44
CA GLY A 119 -15.18 -8.48 -5.53
C GLY A 119 -13.77 -7.92 -5.50
N VAL A 120 -13.40 -7.05 -4.55
CA VAL A 120 -12.00 -6.61 -4.39
C VAL A 120 -11.24 -7.63 -3.53
N SER A 121 -10.24 -8.27 -4.11
CA SER A 121 -9.38 -9.28 -3.46
C SER A 121 -7.91 -8.89 -3.42
N LEU A 122 -7.58 -7.63 -3.69
CA LEU A 122 -6.22 -7.13 -3.78
C LEU A 122 -5.66 -6.81 -2.39
N PRO A 123 -4.48 -7.37 -2.00
CA PRO A 123 -3.81 -6.97 -0.78
C PRO A 123 -3.46 -5.49 -0.77
N ALA A 124 -3.78 -4.79 0.32
CA ALA A 124 -3.53 -3.37 0.46
C ALA A 124 -2.98 -3.02 1.86
N ALA A 125 -1.97 -2.17 1.90
CA ALA A 125 -1.34 -1.73 3.13
C ALA A 125 -0.90 -0.26 3.07
N ALA A 126 -0.81 0.37 4.23
CA ALA A 126 -0.20 1.68 4.39
C ALA A 126 1.27 1.53 4.79
N LEU A 127 2.15 2.28 4.14
CA LEU A 127 3.55 2.43 4.51
C LEU A 127 3.70 3.56 5.54
N SER A 128 4.64 3.41 6.47
CA SER A 128 5.05 4.55 7.28
C SER A 128 5.51 5.72 6.39
N PRO A 129 5.34 6.98 6.80
CA PRO A 129 5.80 8.12 6.01
C PRO A 129 7.29 8.06 5.67
N ALA A 130 8.12 7.62 6.61
CA ALA A 130 9.56 7.47 6.40
C ALA A 130 9.88 6.40 5.35
N ASP A 131 9.18 5.26 5.40
CA ASP A 131 9.38 4.17 4.44
C ASP A 131 8.76 4.47 3.06
N ALA A 132 7.70 5.26 3.02
CA ALA A 132 7.17 5.81 1.77
C ALA A 132 8.20 6.71 1.09
N ASP A 133 8.92 7.55 1.84
CA ASP A 133 10.01 8.35 1.32
C ASP A 133 11.18 7.50 0.82
N LEU A 134 11.52 6.44 1.57
CA LEU A 134 12.54 5.47 1.17
C LEU A 134 12.18 4.80 -0.16
N LEU A 135 10.96 4.32 -0.28
CA LEU A 135 10.46 3.66 -1.49
C LEU A 135 10.44 4.62 -2.68
N ALA A 136 9.95 5.84 -2.49
CA ALA A 136 9.94 6.86 -3.52
C ALA A 136 11.35 7.19 -4.03
N ARG A 137 12.33 7.31 -3.14
CA ARG A 137 13.74 7.53 -3.52
C ARG A 137 14.32 6.36 -4.30
N SER A 138 14.00 5.13 -3.89
CA SER A 138 14.45 3.93 -4.62
C SER A 138 13.89 3.90 -6.04
N ILE A 139 12.59 4.16 -6.20
CA ILE A 139 11.92 4.19 -7.52
C ILE A 139 12.49 5.29 -8.41
N ALA A 140 12.81 6.47 -7.85
CA ALA A 140 13.42 7.56 -8.60
C ALA A 140 14.80 7.21 -9.16
N ARG A 141 15.51 6.27 -8.55
CA ARG A 141 16.83 5.79 -9.01
C ARG A 141 16.75 4.68 -10.05
N GLY A 142 15.64 3.96 -10.12
CA GLY A 142 15.46 2.87 -11.06
C GLY A 142 14.40 1.85 -10.62
N ALA A 143 14.32 0.75 -11.34
CA ALA A 143 13.39 -0.32 -11.06
C ALA A 143 13.54 -0.84 -9.63
N THR A 144 12.42 -0.91 -8.90
CA THR A 144 12.37 -1.31 -7.50
C THR A 144 11.37 -2.44 -7.34
N ARG A 145 11.77 -3.52 -6.69
CA ARG A 145 10.91 -4.65 -6.35
C ARG A 145 10.66 -4.70 -4.85
N VAL A 146 9.44 -5.03 -4.50
CA VAL A 146 8.99 -5.14 -3.11
C VAL A 146 8.38 -6.51 -2.88
N ARG A 147 8.67 -7.09 -1.73
CA ARG A 147 8.03 -8.29 -1.22
C ARG A 147 7.08 -7.92 -0.09
N LEU A 148 5.86 -8.40 -0.18
CA LEU A 148 4.82 -8.26 0.83
C LEU A 148 4.45 -9.62 1.39
N ASN A 149 4.33 -9.71 2.70
CA ASN A 149 3.82 -10.89 3.37
C ASN A 149 2.80 -10.47 4.44
N ARG A 150 1.57 -10.89 4.26
CA ARG A 150 0.51 -10.76 5.25
C ARG A 150 -0.11 -12.12 5.49
N CYS A 151 0.15 -12.68 6.65
CA CYS A 151 -0.40 -13.97 7.07
C CYS A 151 -1.32 -13.79 8.27
N LEU A 152 -2.56 -14.21 8.12
CA LEU A 152 -3.49 -14.41 9.23
C LEU A 152 -3.24 -15.83 9.79
N ARG A 153 -2.45 -15.97 10.86
CA ARG A 153 -2.42 -17.24 11.58
C ARG A 153 -3.78 -17.43 12.26
N ARG A 154 -4.53 -18.43 11.81
CA ARG A 154 -5.62 -18.98 12.62
C ARG A 154 -5.01 -19.38 13.96
N MET A 155 -5.53 -18.83 15.05
CA MET A 155 -5.33 -19.44 16.37
C MET A 155 -6.09 -20.77 16.29
N GLU A 156 -5.36 -21.86 16.23
CA GLU A 156 -5.93 -23.17 16.55
C GLU A 156 -6.42 -23.05 17.99
N ALA A 157 -7.73 -23.18 18.17
CA ALA A 157 -8.30 -23.31 19.48
C ALA A 157 -7.67 -24.60 20.06
N ARG A 158 -6.83 -24.44 21.08
CA ARG A 158 -6.42 -25.59 21.89
C ARG A 158 -7.71 -26.12 22.54
N ALA A 159 -8.09 -27.30 22.09
CA ALA A 159 -9.10 -28.11 22.78
C ALA A 159 -8.59 -28.48 24.18
#